data_7e07506295faead25dbe2ccf4e08b8ff
#
_entry.id   7e07506295faead25dbe2ccf4e08b8ff
#
_cell.length_a   1.000
_cell.length_b   1.000
_cell.length_c   1.000
_cell.angle_alpha   90.00
_cell.angle_beta   90.00
_cell.angle_gamma   90.00
#
_symmetry.space_group_name_H-M   'P 1'
#
loop_
_entity.id
_entity.type
_entity.pdbx_description
1 polymer ?
#
loop_
_entity_poly.entity_id
_entity_poly.type
_entity_poly.pdbx_seq_one_letter_code
_entity_poly.pdbx_strand_id
1 'polypeptide(L)'
;QAWRKAENVPVARRSVLARVHWRDAKGNPVRRDEPGAITFAPGVPPVSEPEYPGDEPADPSGWVGLSGVYQAPSQASQAIVELHLRWAANASVEWRDVTLSPAEPPAARRVRIAAVHYVPHGGTSGMDSCRQFAPLIEEAARQKADLAVLPETITATGNGLSYLDAAEPIPGPASSYFAEQARTHGMHLVAGLVEREGHLIHNTAV
;
A
#
# COMPACT_ATOMS: atom_id res chain seq x y z
N GLN A 1 18.62 -5.75 3.47
CA GLN A 1 18.62 -6.24 2.07
C GLN A 1 18.45 -7.76 2.06
N ALA A 2 17.87 -8.28 0.99
CA ALA A 2 17.76 -9.70 0.72
C ALA A 2 17.67 -9.93 -0.79
N TRP A 3 17.88 -11.16 -1.23
CA TRP A 3 17.57 -11.59 -2.60
C TRP A 3 16.65 -12.79 -2.54
N ARG A 4 15.68 -12.84 -3.46
CA ARG A 4 14.77 -13.96 -3.62
C ARG A 4 14.68 -14.43 -5.05
N LYS A 5 14.50 -15.74 -5.24
CA LYS A 5 14.11 -16.34 -6.52
C LYS A 5 12.92 -17.25 -6.23
N ALA A 6 11.81 -17.00 -6.93
CA ALA A 6 10.55 -17.72 -6.72
C ALA A 6 10.15 -18.48 -7.98
N GLU A 7 9.65 -19.70 -7.82
CA GLU A 7 9.16 -20.57 -8.87
C GLU A 7 7.71 -20.97 -8.63
N ASN A 8 6.93 -21.06 -9.68
CA ASN A 8 5.50 -21.42 -9.61
C ASN A 8 4.66 -20.50 -8.71
N VAL A 9 5.03 -19.23 -8.63
CA VAL A 9 4.28 -18.22 -7.88
C VAL A 9 3.52 -17.32 -8.85
N PRO A 10 2.17 -17.41 -8.90
CA PRO A 10 1.36 -16.62 -9.85
C PRO A 10 1.51 -15.11 -9.66
N VAL A 11 1.54 -14.65 -8.40
CA VAL A 11 1.70 -13.24 -8.05
C VAL A 11 2.74 -13.12 -6.95
N ALA A 12 4.00 -12.94 -7.34
CA ALA A 12 5.13 -12.93 -6.40
C ALA A 12 4.94 -11.91 -5.26
N ARG A 13 4.48 -10.70 -5.55
CA ARG A 13 4.28 -9.64 -4.56
C ARG A 13 3.26 -9.97 -3.47
N ARG A 14 2.26 -10.83 -3.76
CA ARG A 14 1.28 -11.30 -2.77
C ARG A 14 1.79 -12.47 -1.94
N SER A 15 2.59 -13.32 -2.54
CA SER A 15 2.92 -14.63 -1.99
C SER A 15 4.31 -14.71 -1.38
N VAL A 16 5.27 -13.92 -1.87
CA VAL A 16 6.65 -13.96 -1.41
C VAL A 16 7.05 -12.58 -0.91
N LEU A 17 7.17 -12.43 0.40
CA LEU A 17 7.53 -11.15 1.00
C LEU A 17 8.51 -11.34 2.15
N ALA A 18 9.35 -10.32 2.33
CA ALA A 18 10.11 -10.12 3.54
C ALA A 18 9.48 -8.99 4.36
N ARG A 19 9.55 -9.09 5.67
CA ARG A 19 9.14 -8.01 6.56
C ARG A 19 10.03 -7.94 7.79
N VAL A 20 10.14 -6.76 8.38
CA VAL A 20 10.93 -6.51 9.58
C VAL A 20 10.01 -6.05 10.70
N HIS A 21 10.03 -6.74 11.83
CA HIS A 21 9.30 -6.36 13.03
C HIS A 21 10.28 -5.82 14.08
N TRP A 22 9.92 -4.70 14.66
CA TRP A 22 10.65 -4.09 15.76
C TRP A 22 10.14 -4.60 17.11
N ARG A 23 11.07 -4.99 17.98
CA ARG A 23 10.80 -5.56 19.31
C ARG A 23 11.66 -4.92 20.38
N ASP A 24 11.13 -4.89 21.61
CA ASP A 24 11.92 -4.53 22.80
C ASP A 24 12.85 -5.68 23.23
N ALA A 25 13.64 -5.47 24.30
CA ALA A 25 14.56 -6.48 24.84
C ALA A 25 13.85 -7.75 25.35
N LYS A 26 12.55 -7.69 25.61
CA LYS A 26 11.73 -8.83 26.05
C LYS A 26 11.00 -9.52 24.90
N GLY A 27 11.15 -9.03 23.65
CA GLY A 27 10.48 -9.55 22.49
C GLY A 27 9.04 -9.01 22.29
N ASN A 28 8.60 -8.03 23.05
CA ASN A 28 7.28 -7.43 22.87
C ASN A 28 7.28 -6.43 21.70
N PRO A 29 6.13 -6.22 21.03
CA PRO A 29 5.99 -5.15 20.06
C PRO A 29 6.28 -3.78 20.69
N VAL A 30 7.03 -2.94 20.00
CA VAL A 30 7.32 -1.57 20.42
C VAL A 30 6.28 -0.59 19.85
N ARG A 31 6.14 0.55 20.50
CA ARG A 31 5.34 1.66 19.98
C ARG A 31 6.10 2.37 18.87
N ARG A 32 5.36 2.95 17.91
CA ARG A 32 5.95 3.91 16.99
C ARG A 32 6.25 5.22 17.72
N ASP A 33 7.26 5.93 17.26
CA ASP A 33 7.65 7.23 17.84
C ASP A 33 6.74 8.36 17.38
N GLU A 34 6.18 8.28 16.16
CA GLU A 34 5.27 9.28 15.63
C GLU A 34 3.93 9.24 16.36
N PRO A 35 3.35 10.41 16.67
CA PRO A 35 2.02 10.48 17.24
C PRO A 35 1.01 9.84 16.28
N GLY A 36 0.33 8.81 16.73
CA GLY A 36 -0.78 8.22 15.97
C GLY A 36 -2.00 9.13 16.04
N ALA A 37 -2.49 9.60 14.90
CA ALA A 37 -3.74 10.35 14.83
C ALA A 37 -4.96 9.48 15.16
N ILE A 38 -4.86 8.15 15.04
CA ILE A 38 -5.96 7.21 15.23
C ILE A 38 -5.48 6.01 16.04
N THR A 39 -6.22 5.68 17.10
CA THR A 39 -6.17 4.37 17.74
C THR A 39 -7.38 3.58 17.23
N PHE A 40 -7.16 2.43 16.63
CA PHE A 40 -8.25 1.56 16.11
C PHE A 40 -9.17 1.02 17.22
N ALA A 41 -8.69 0.99 18.47
CA ALA A 41 -9.50 0.67 19.61
C ALA A 41 -9.08 1.54 20.82
N PRO A 42 -10.05 2.06 21.61
CA PRO A 42 -9.75 2.78 22.84
C PRO A 42 -8.89 1.91 23.78
N GLY A 43 -7.81 2.49 24.30
CA GLY A 43 -6.91 1.80 25.23
C GLY A 43 -5.86 0.87 24.60
N VAL A 44 -5.88 0.66 23.29
CA VAL A 44 -4.83 -0.09 22.60
C VAL A 44 -3.76 0.90 22.13
N PRO A 45 -2.52 0.84 22.66
CA PRO A 45 -1.47 1.73 22.20
C PRO A 45 -1.08 1.40 20.75
N PRO A 46 -0.77 2.42 19.92
CA PRO A 46 -0.32 2.21 18.58
C PRO A 46 1.05 1.51 18.60
N VAL A 47 1.10 0.29 18.12
CA VAL A 47 2.36 -0.43 17.93
C VAL A 47 2.97 -0.08 16.57
N SER A 48 4.29 -0.25 16.45
CA SER A 48 4.99 -0.13 15.19
C SER A 48 4.54 -1.24 14.24
N GLU A 49 4.15 -0.84 13.03
CA GLU A 49 3.82 -1.79 11.98
C GLU A 49 5.09 -2.43 11.40
N PRO A 50 4.98 -3.62 10.76
CA PRO A 50 6.10 -4.22 10.07
C PRO A 50 6.56 -3.37 8.89
N GLU A 51 7.87 -3.34 8.65
CA GLU A 51 8.45 -2.75 7.46
C GLU A 51 8.52 -3.77 6.33
N TYR A 52 8.25 -3.32 5.11
CA TYR A 52 8.25 -4.17 3.91
C TYR A 52 9.28 -3.67 2.90
N PRO A 53 10.46 -4.33 2.79
CA PRO A 53 11.43 -4.00 1.75
C PRO A 53 10.83 -4.09 0.36
N GLY A 54 11.12 -3.08 -0.45
CA GLY A 54 10.63 -3.01 -1.82
C GLY A 54 11.37 -3.97 -2.76
N ASP A 55 10.65 -4.51 -3.74
CA ASP A 55 11.23 -5.32 -4.82
C ASP A 55 11.95 -4.43 -5.84
N GLU A 56 13.14 -4.85 -6.23
CA GLU A 56 13.88 -4.32 -7.37
C GLU A 56 13.54 -5.13 -8.64
N PRO A 57 13.86 -4.64 -9.83
CA PRO A 57 13.74 -5.43 -11.05
C PRO A 57 14.54 -6.73 -10.96
N ALA A 58 13.98 -7.81 -11.49
CA ALA A 58 14.70 -9.09 -11.55
C ALA A 58 15.97 -8.98 -12.39
N ASP A 59 17.04 -9.63 -11.96
CA ASP A 59 18.24 -9.80 -12.77
C ASP A 59 18.01 -10.85 -13.88
N PRO A 60 18.95 -10.98 -14.85
CA PRO A 60 18.82 -11.96 -15.93
C PRO A 60 18.73 -13.43 -15.48
N SER A 61 19.15 -13.75 -14.27
CA SER A 61 19.05 -15.09 -13.69
C SER A 61 17.78 -15.32 -12.86
N GLY A 62 16.88 -14.29 -12.82
CA GLY A 62 15.58 -14.35 -12.17
C GLY A 62 15.62 -14.04 -10.67
N TRP A 63 16.73 -13.55 -10.14
CA TRP A 63 16.79 -13.06 -8.77
C TRP A 63 16.23 -11.64 -8.66
N VAL A 64 15.43 -11.42 -7.65
CA VAL A 64 14.84 -10.11 -7.30
C VAL A 64 15.51 -9.63 -6.02
N GLY A 65 16.13 -8.45 -6.08
CA GLY A 65 16.63 -7.75 -4.91
C GLY A 65 15.49 -7.16 -4.10
N LEU A 66 15.61 -7.18 -2.79
CA LEU A 66 14.72 -6.49 -1.86
C LEU A 66 15.56 -5.56 -1.00
N SER A 67 15.19 -4.29 -0.97
CA SER A 67 15.91 -3.32 -0.14
C SER A 67 14.96 -2.31 0.52
N GLY A 68 15.42 -1.72 1.62
CA GLY A 68 14.74 -0.64 2.32
C GLY A 68 15.62 -0.07 3.42
N VAL A 69 15.40 1.20 3.74
CA VAL A 69 16.03 1.89 4.87
C VAL A 69 14.90 2.39 5.76
N TYR A 70 14.93 2.00 7.02
CA TYR A 70 13.87 2.27 7.98
C TYR A 70 14.43 2.87 9.26
N GLN A 71 13.67 3.74 9.87
CA GLN A 71 13.98 4.24 11.21
C GLN A 71 13.43 3.27 12.24
N ALA A 72 14.31 2.61 12.99
CA ALA A 72 13.89 1.79 14.11
C ALA A 72 13.23 2.68 15.18
N PRO A 73 12.08 2.27 15.75
CA PRO A 73 11.48 2.98 16.89
C PRO A 73 12.47 3.08 18.07
N SER A 74 12.40 4.16 18.82
CA SER A 74 13.35 4.47 19.91
C SER A 74 13.43 3.40 20.99
N GLN A 75 12.35 2.63 21.20
CA GLN A 75 12.28 1.54 22.17
C GLN A 75 12.68 0.19 21.59
N ALA A 76 12.99 0.11 20.29
CA ALA A 76 13.41 -1.13 19.65
C ALA A 76 14.86 -1.49 20.06
N SER A 77 15.06 -2.74 20.40
CA SER A 77 16.38 -3.32 20.66
C SER A 77 16.63 -4.59 19.85
N GLN A 78 15.58 -5.09 19.20
CA GLN A 78 15.63 -6.27 18.34
C GLN A 78 14.85 -6.02 17.06
N ALA A 79 15.31 -6.64 15.97
CA ALA A 79 14.59 -6.73 14.71
C ALA A 79 14.38 -8.20 14.34
N ILE A 80 13.15 -8.59 14.07
CA ILE A 80 12.82 -9.92 13.56
C ILE A 80 12.59 -9.79 12.07
N VAL A 81 13.41 -10.45 11.27
CA VAL A 81 13.21 -10.55 9.83
C VAL A 81 12.42 -11.82 9.55
N GLU A 82 11.26 -11.65 8.91
CA GLU A 82 10.43 -12.78 8.51
C GLU A 82 10.44 -12.89 6.98
N LEU A 83 10.60 -14.12 6.51
CA LEU A 83 10.59 -14.48 5.09
C LEU A 83 9.37 -15.38 4.85
N HIS A 84 8.50 -14.98 3.93
CA HIS A 84 7.23 -15.64 3.69
C HIS A 84 7.10 -16.23 2.30
N LEU A 85 6.55 -17.42 2.23
CA LEU A 85 5.90 -17.99 1.05
C LEU A 85 4.49 -18.42 1.46
N ARG A 86 3.45 -17.84 0.83
CA ARG A 86 2.06 -18.10 1.17
C ARG A 86 1.15 -18.07 -0.06
N TRP A 87 0.00 -18.74 0.03
CA TRP A 87 -1.04 -18.75 -1.00
C TRP A 87 -0.55 -19.15 -2.41
N ALA A 88 0.44 -20.01 -2.48
CA ALA A 88 1.00 -20.50 -3.74
C ALA A 88 1.28 -22.00 -3.59
N ALA A 89 0.32 -22.83 -3.99
CA ALA A 89 0.47 -24.28 -3.95
C ALA A 89 1.57 -24.74 -4.92
N ASN A 90 2.40 -25.68 -4.48
CA ASN A 90 3.53 -26.22 -5.25
C ASN A 90 4.58 -25.17 -5.69
N ALA A 91 4.59 -24.02 -5.03
CA ALA A 91 5.61 -22.99 -5.24
C ALA A 91 6.85 -23.23 -4.38
N SER A 92 7.96 -22.67 -4.82
CA SER A 92 9.19 -22.59 -4.05
C SER A 92 9.76 -21.18 -4.05
N VAL A 93 10.52 -20.86 -3.03
CA VAL A 93 11.32 -19.63 -2.96
C VAL A 93 12.68 -19.93 -2.37
N GLU A 94 13.70 -19.42 -3.02
CA GLU A 94 15.04 -19.38 -2.52
C GLU A 94 15.37 -17.97 -2.02
N TRP A 95 16.03 -17.89 -0.87
CA TRP A 95 16.51 -16.65 -0.28
C TRP A 95 18.02 -16.67 -0.12
N ARG A 96 18.67 -15.55 -0.38
CA ARG A 96 20.10 -15.38 -0.13
C ARG A 96 20.42 -13.97 0.35
N ASP A 97 21.60 -13.81 0.93
CA ASP A 97 22.20 -12.53 1.33
C ASP A 97 21.24 -11.67 2.19
N VAL A 98 20.51 -12.34 3.09
CA VAL A 98 19.60 -11.65 4.02
C VAL A 98 20.44 -10.91 5.05
N THR A 99 20.43 -9.59 4.98
CA THR A 99 21.24 -8.72 5.85
C THR A 99 20.41 -7.59 6.43
N LEU A 100 20.71 -7.24 7.67
CA LEU A 100 20.22 -6.04 8.34
C LEU A 100 21.42 -5.33 8.96
N SER A 101 21.68 -4.11 8.57
CA SER A 101 22.81 -3.32 9.05
C SER A 101 22.41 -1.86 9.29
N PRO A 102 23.11 -1.14 10.16
CA PRO A 102 22.97 0.31 10.25
C PRO A 102 23.21 0.94 8.88
N ALA A 103 22.40 1.96 8.55
CA ALA A 103 22.53 2.73 7.33
C ALA A 103 22.42 4.21 7.64
N GLU A 104 23.05 5.02 6.81
CA GLU A 104 22.84 6.46 6.87
C GLU A 104 21.39 6.82 6.53
N PRO A 105 20.78 7.77 7.25
CA PRO A 105 19.43 8.22 6.93
C PRO A 105 19.38 8.74 5.50
N PRO A 106 18.34 8.41 4.72
CA PRO A 106 18.16 8.98 3.40
C PRO A 106 18.01 10.50 3.50
N ALA A 107 18.42 11.21 2.47
CA ALA A 107 18.25 12.66 2.40
C ALA A 107 16.76 13.01 2.56
N ALA A 108 16.47 13.93 3.48
CA ALA A 108 15.09 14.38 3.70
C ALA A 108 14.53 15.02 2.43
N ARG A 109 13.37 14.59 2.00
CA ARG A 109 12.61 15.23 0.92
C ARG A 109 11.25 15.67 1.44
N ARG A 110 10.78 16.81 0.93
CA ARG A 110 9.45 17.31 1.25
C ARG A 110 8.47 16.87 0.18
N VAL A 111 7.34 16.35 0.61
CA VAL A 111 6.23 15.95 -0.26
C VAL A 111 4.98 16.66 0.26
N ARG A 112 4.24 17.29 -0.64
CA ARG A 112 2.94 17.89 -0.31
C ARG A 112 1.86 16.87 -0.61
N ILE A 113 1.15 16.44 0.43
CA ILE A 113 0.08 15.44 0.34
C ILE A 113 -1.25 16.14 0.55
N ALA A 114 -2.20 15.89 -0.35
CA ALA A 114 -3.60 16.25 -0.19
C ALA A 114 -4.39 15.02 0.27
N ALA A 115 -4.87 15.03 1.51
CA ALA A 115 -5.80 14.02 2.01
C ALA A 115 -7.23 14.49 1.71
N VAL A 116 -7.95 13.76 0.86
CA VAL A 116 -9.32 14.10 0.46
C VAL A 116 -10.31 13.35 1.34
N HIS A 117 -11.08 14.09 2.14
CA HIS A 117 -12.19 13.55 2.91
C HIS A 117 -13.51 13.98 2.27
N TYR A 118 -14.12 13.07 1.53
CA TYR A 118 -15.38 13.31 0.81
C TYR A 118 -16.17 12.01 0.70
N VAL A 119 -17.49 12.10 0.84
CA VAL A 119 -18.42 10.98 0.65
C VAL A 119 -19.28 11.29 -0.58
N PRO A 120 -19.15 10.56 -1.69
CA PRO A 120 -20.02 10.72 -2.85
C PRO A 120 -21.49 10.49 -2.48
N HIS A 121 -22.41 11.12 -3.20
CA HIS A 121 -23.84 10.98 -2.97
C HIS A 121 -24.65 11.17 -4.26
N GLY A 122 -25.86 10.61 -4.31
CA GLY A 122 -26.81 10.81 -5.42
C GLY A 122 -26.41 10.16 -6.75
N GLY A 123 -25.34 9.35 -6.77
CA GLY A 123 -24.97 8.57 -7.94
C GLY A 123 -25.79 7.28 -8.09
N THR A 124 -25.76 6.68 -9.27
CA THR A 124 -26.39 5.39 -9.58
C THR A 124 -25.39 4.35 -10.09
N SER A 125 -24.13 4.75 -10.26
CA SER A 125 -23.04 3.89 -10.71
C SER A 125 -21.74 4.18 -9.96
N GLY A 126 -20.80 3.24 -10.00
CA GLY A 126 -19.45 3.45 -9.44
C GLY A 126 -18.73 4.63 -10.13
N MET A 127 -18.94 4.82 -11.42
CA MET A 127 -18.35 5.94 -12.16
C MET A 127 -18.97 7.30 -11.78
N ASP A 128 -20.24 7.35 -11.39
CA ASP A 128 -20.83 8.60 -10.87
C ASP A 128 -20.17 9.01 -9.56
N SER A 129 -19.88 8.04 -8.69
CA SER A 129 -19.12 8.29 -7.45
C SER A 129 -17.70 8.76 -7.77
N CYS A 130 -16.98 8.11 -8.69
CA CYS A 130 -15.63 8.48 -9.07
C CYS A 130 -15.53 9.92 -9.62
N ARG A 131 -16.46 10.32 -10.49
CA ARG A 131 -16.45 11.65 -11.12
C ARG A 131 -16.65 12.80 -10.12
N GLN A 132 -17.28 12.55 -8.99
CA GLN A 132 -17.44 13.56 -7.95
C GLN A 132 -16.14 14.00 -7.31
N PHE A 133 -15.06 13.24 -7.47
CA PHE A 133 -13.73 13.61 -6.98
C PHE A 133 -12.98 14.56 -7.92
N ALA A 134 -13.41 14.76 -9.17
CA ALA A 134 -12.72 15.61 -10.12
C ALA A 134 -12.40 17.03 -9.58
N PRO A 135 -13.38 17.80 -9.02
CA PRO A 135 -13.08 19.14 -8.50
C PRO A 135 -12.12 19.12 -7.29
N LEU A 136 -12.10 18.05 -6.52
CA LEU A 136 -11.20 17.90 -5.36
C LEU A 136 -9.77 17.56 -5.81
N ILE A 137 -9.63 16.77 -6.85
CA ILE A 137 -8.35 16.44 -7.49
C ILE A 137 -7.76 17.71 -8.14
N GLU A 138 -8.60 18.47 -8.88
CA GLU A 138 -8.19 19.75 -9.47
C GLU A 138 -7.74 20.74 -8.41
N GLU A 139 -8.45 20.85 -7.28
CA GLU A 139 -8.07 21.71 -6.16
C GLU A 139 -6.73 21.29 -5.54
N ALA A 140 -6.50 19.98 -5.35
CA ALA A 140 -5.22 19.45 -4.86
C ALA A 140 -4.08 19.81 -5.82
N ALA A 141 -4.29 19.69 -7.12
CA ALA A 141 -3.32 20.07 -8.16
C ALA A 141 -3.05 21.58 -8.14
N ARG A 142 -4.09 22.41 -8.01
CA ARG A 142 -3.97 23.87 -7.89
C ARG A 142 -3.13 24.28 -6.68
N GLN A 143 -3.22 23.51 -5.59
CA GLN A 143 -2.38 23.68 -4.39
C GLN A 143 -0.99 23.04 -4.53
N LYS A 144 -0.64 22.53 -5.72
CA LYS A 144 0.65 21.88 -6.01
C LYS A 144 0.94 20.69 -5.11
N ALA A 145 -0.07 19.86 -4.87
CA ALA A 145 0.14 18.57 -4.22
C ALA A 145 0.97 17.65 -5.12
N ASP A 146 1.91 16.93 -4.52
CA ASP A 146 2.68 15.89 -5.20
C ASP A 146 1.90 14.57 -5.25
N LEU A 147 1.03 14.38 -4.24
CA LEU A 147 0.20 13.19 -4.07
C LEU A 147 -1.18 13.59 -3.53
N ALA A 148 -2.25 13.11 -4.16
CA ALA A 148 -3.59 13.13 -3.57
C ALA A 148 -4.02 11.73 -3.15
N VAL A 149 -4.56 11.60 -1.94
CA VAL A 149 -5.06 10.35 -1.39
C VAL A 149 -6.58 10.48 -1.23
N LEU A 150 -7.30 9.66 -1.96
CA LEU A 150 -8.77 9.59 -1.95
C LEU A 150 -9.25 8.50 -1.00
N PRO A 151 -10.53 8.51 -0.58
CA PRO A 151 -11.11 7.48 0.29
C PRO A 151 -11.08 6.07 -0.31
N GLU A 152 -11.39 5.09 0.52
CA GLU A 152 -11.55 3.69 0.10
C GLU A 152 -12.95 3.41 -0.47
N THR A 153 -13.06 2.32 -1.23
CA THR A 153 -14.32 1.76 -1.76
C THR A 153 -15.18 2.76 -2.56
N ILE A 154 -14.55 3.70 -3.26
CA ILE A 154 -15.23 4.79 -3.98
C ILE A 154 -16.31 4.25 -4.92
N THR A 155 -16.05 3.15 -5.65
CA THR A 155 -17.00 2.56 -6.60
C THR A 155 -18.29 2.04 -5.97
N ALA A 156 -18.29 1.77 -4.66
CA ALA A 156 -19.48 1.31 -3.91
C ALA A 156 -20.11 2.40 -3.02
N THR A 157 -19.47 3.57 -2.93
CA THR A 157 -19.90 4.58 -1.96
C THR A 157 -20.86 5.59 -2.57
N GLY A 158 -22.00 5.83 -1.89
CA GLY A 158 -22.95 6.90 -2.23
C GLY A 158 -23.81 6.68 -3.47
N ASN A 159 -23.87 5.47 -4.02
CA ASN A 159 -24.61 5.12 -5.22
C ASN A 159 -25.62 3.95 -5.03
N GLY A 160 -25.73 3.42 -3.82
CA GLY A 160 -26.65 2.33 -3.49
C GLY A 160 -26.22 0.94 -3.96
N LEU A 161 -25.05 0.78 -4.58
CA LEU A 161 -24.54 -0.51 -5.03
C LEU A 161 -23.97 -1.31 -3.86
N SER A 162 -24.14 -2.63 -3.91
CA SER A 162 -23.36 -3.53 -3.06
C SER A 162 -21.91 -3.61 -3.53
N TYR A 163 -21.00 -4.09 -2.69
CA TYR A 163 -19.61 -4.35 -3.10
C TYR A 163 -19.53 -5.31 -4.29
N LEU A 164 -20.44 -6.30 -4.32
CA LEU A 164 -20.49 -7.25 -5.43
C LEU A 164 -20.84 -6.56 -6.76
N ASP A 165 -21.82 -5.64 -6.75
CA ASP A 165 -22.29 -4.96 -7.96
C ASP A 165 -21.31 -3.83 -8.40
N ALA A 166 -20.64 -3.21 -7.43
CA ALA A 166 -19.68 -2.13 -7.67
C ALA A 166 -18.28 -2.60 -8.05
N ALA A 167 -18.00 -3.91 -7.89
CA ALA A 167 -16.66 -4.44 -8.14
C ALA A 167 -16.36 -4.54 -9.64
N GLU A 168 -15.21 -4.03 -10.03
CA GLU A 168 -14.71 -4.04 -11.41
C GLU A 168 -13.28 -4.60 -11.48
N PRO A 169 -12.82 -5.11 -12.63
CA PRO A 169 -11.43 -5.54 -12.76
C PRO A 169 -10.47 -4.34 -12.65
N ILE A 170 -9.23 -4.61 -12.26
CA ILE A 170 -8.13 -3.64 -12.33
C ILE A 170 -7.05 -4.20 -13.26
N PRO A 171 -6.75 -3.48 -14.40
CA PRO A 171 -7.34 -2.21 -14.83
C PRO A 171 -8.82 -2.31 -15.26
N GLY A 172 -9.58 -1.28 -14.96
CA GLY A 172 -11.00 -1.14 -15.28
C GLY A 172 -11.40 0.32 -15.45
N PRO A 173 -12.70 0.61 -15.59
CA PRO A 173 -13.21 1.97 -15.83
C PRO A 173 -12.76 2.98 -14.78
N ALA A 174 -12.91 2.69 -13.48
CA ALA A 174 -12.55 3.62 -12.41
C ALA A 174 -11.04 3.82 -12.31
N SER A 175 -10.25 2.74 -12.34
CA SER A 175 -8.79 2.85 -12.31
C SER A 175 -8.23 3.60 -13.51
N SER A 176 -8.81 3.41 -14.70
CA SER A 176 -8.44 4.15 -15.91
C SER A 176 -8.79 5.64 -15.79
N TYR A 177 -9.96 5.95 -15.24
CA TYR A 177 -10.38 7.33 -14.97
C TYR A 177 -9.39 8.04 -14.03
N PHE A 178 -9.05 7.44 -12.90
CA PHE A 178 -8.11 8.06 -11.96
C PHE A 178 -6.69 8.14 -12.52
N ALA A 179 -6.26 7.17 -13.32
CA ALA A 179 -4.98 7.26 -14.04
C ALA A 179 -4.95 8.43 -15.02
N GLU A 180 -6.08 8.74 -15.69
CA GLU A 180 -6.19 9.92 -16.55
C GLU A 180 -6.15 11.22 -15.74
N GLN A 181 -6.86 11.29 -14.61
CA GLN A 181 -6.79 12.45 -13.71
C GLN A 181 -5.34 12.69 -13.22
N ALA A 182 -4.63 11.63 -12.82
CA ALA A 182 -3.24 11.73 -12.40
C ALA A 182 -2.33 12.29 -13.51
N ARG A 183 -2.48 11.80 -14.74
CA ARG A 183 -1.73 12.31 -15.90
C ARG A 183 -2.07 13.77 -16.23
N THR A 184 -3.36 14.09 -16.26
CA THR A 184 -3.85 15.44 -16.59
C THR A 184 -3.29 16.49 -15.64
N HIS A 185 -3.21 16.16 -14.36
CA HIS A 185 -2.75 17.09 -13.34
C HIS A 185 -1.26 16.95 -12.99
N GLY A 186 -0.54 15.99 -13.59
CA GLY A 186 0.89 15.75 -13.32
C GLY A 186 1.18 15.41 -11.85
N MET A 187 0.26 14.70 -11.18
CA MET A 187 0.28 14.44 -9.76
C MET A 187 0.06 12.94 -9.50
N HIS A 188 0.71 12.39 -8.49
CA HIS A 188 0.38 11.05 -8.02
C HIS A 188 -1.01 11.03 -7.38
N LEU A 189 -1.73 9.94 -7.58
CA LEU A 189 -3.08 9.77 -7.04
C LEU A 189 -3.23 8.36 -6.49
N VAL A 190 -3.76 8.24 -5.28
CA VAL A 190 -4.16 6.97 -4.70
C VAL A 190 -5.66 6.97 -4.51
N ALA A 191 -6.35 5.96 -5.04
CA ALA A 191 -7.78 5.78 -4.91
C ALA A 191 -8.13 4.37 -4.40
N GLY A 192 -9.04 4.27 -3.43
CA GLY A 192 -9.56 3.00 -2.95
C GLY A 192 -10.74 2.54 -3.78
N LEU A 193 -10.65 1.38 -4.41
CA LEU A 193 -11.66 0.81 -5.30
C LEU A 193 -12.09 -0.58 -4.82
N VAL A 194 -13.28 -1.00 -5.25
CA VAL A 194 -13.72 -2.39 -5.08
C VAL A 194 -13.30 -3.17 -6.32
N GLU A 195 -12.32 -4.08 -6.15
CA GLU A 195 -11.77 -4.87 -7.24
C GLU A 195 -12.46 -6.23 -7.35
N ARG A 196 -12.67 -6.70 -8.58
CA ARG A 196 -13.10 -8.05 -8.90
C ARG A 196 -11.96 -8.83 -9.56
N GLU A 197 -11.53 -9.90 -8.90
CA GLU A 197 -10.59 -10.87 -9.45
C GLU A 197 -11.28 -12.26 -9.51
N GLY A 198 -11.85 -12.61 -10.66
CA GLY A 198 -12.64 -13.83 -10.80
C GLY A 198 -13.88 -13.82 -9.87
N HIS A 199 -13.91 -14.71 -8.89
CA HIS A 199 -14.96 -14.80 -7.88
C HIS A 199 -14.66 -14.04 -6.59
N LEU A 200 -13.48 -13.48 -6.47
CA LEU A 200 -13.04 -12.73 -5.29
C LEU A 200 -13.33 -11.23 -5.44
N ILE A 201 -13.65 -10.60 -4.33
CA ILE A 201 -13.84 -9.16 -4.22
C ILE A 201 -12.81 -8.64 -3.22
N HIS A 202 -12.09 -7.62 -3.62
CA HIS A 202 -11.03 -7.00 -2.82
C HIS A 202 -11.31 -5.51 -2.59
N ASN A 203 -10.88 -5.00 -1.45
CA ASN A 203 -10.71 -3.57 -1.23
C ASN A 203 -9.27 -3.22 -1.64
N THR A 204 -9.11 -2.49 -2.72
CA THR A 204 -7.82 -2.31 -3.41
C THR A 204 -7.47 -0.83 -3.52
N ALA A 205 -6.28 -0.46 -3.11
CA ALA A 205 -5.69 0.85 -3.39
C ALA A 205 -4.93 0.80 -4.74
N VAL A 206 -5.26 1.73 -5.63
CA VAL A 206 -4.65 1.89 -6.94
C VAL A 206 -3.90 3.20 -7.05
#